data_7184e562fb24b1fdc4655dedb107d96e
#
_entry.id   7184e562fb24b1fdc4655dedb107d96e
#
_cell.length_a   1.000
_cell.length_b   1.000
_cell.length_c   1.000
_cell.angle_alpha   90.00
_cell.angle_beta   90.00
_cell.angle_gamma   90.00
#
_symmetry.space_group_name_H-M   'P 1'
#
loop_
_entity.id
_entity.type
_entity.pdbx_description
1 polymer ?
#
loop_
_entity_poly.entity_id
_entity_poly.type
_entity_poly.pdbx_seq_one_letter_code
_entity_poly.pdbx_strand_id
1 'polypeptide(L)'
;MESKYINRELSWLDFNARVLQEASNDNVPLLERLRFIGIFSNNLDEFFQVRYATIKRIADARASNKNNKDNIAAKELLDNITSKVIKLQSDSSQILDSIEKSLKKENIVFIDELNVPDSHKKFLRDYFIRKISPALVTIILSNNKYHDFNDNKAFLIINLRLKSFDDIYALVEIPRDISRFVVLPKKDNKQYIMFIDDIIRYNPVSYTHLTLPTTPYV
;
A
#
# COMPACT_ATOMS: atom_id res chain seq x y z
N MET A 1 14.49 19.57 -33.57
CA MET A 1 13.26 20.38 -33.35
C MET A 1 12.82 20.09 -31.93
N GLU A 2 12.87 21.10 -31.05
CA GLU A 2 12.27 20.98 -29.73
C GLU A 2 10.76 20.76 -29.90
N SER A 3 10.21 19.79 -29.19
CA SER A 3 8.77 19.53 -29.23
C SER A 3 8.03 20.74 -28.69
N LYS A 4 7.17 21.36 -29.53
CA LYS A 4 6.32 22.49 -29.16
C LYS A 4 5.28 22.14 -28.09
N TYR A 5 5.13 20.86 -27.77
CA TYR A 5 4.11 20.32 -26.86
C TYR A 5 4.75 19.66 -25.67
N ILE A 6 4.17 19.90 -24.49
CA ILE A 6 4.52 19.19 -23.26
C ILE A 6 4.12 17.72 -23.41
N ASN A 7 4.96 16.80 -22.93
CA ASN A 7 4.61 15.39 -22.91
C ASN A 7 3.35 15.15 -22.06
N ARG A 8 2.38 14.46 -22.64
CA ARG A 8 1.06 14.22 -22.03
C ARG A 8 1.15 13.50 -20.70
N GLU A 9 2.05 12.54 -20.55
CA GLU A 9 2.16 11.72 -19.36
C GLU A 9 2.84 12.50 -18.21
N LEU A 10 3.84 13.29 -18.53
CA LEU A 10 4.46 14.18 -17.56
C LEU A 10 3.50 15.29 -17.11
N SER A 11 2.70 15.85 -18.05
CA SER A 11 1.65 16.82 -17.76
C SER A 11 0.57 16.23 -16.83
N TRP A 12 0.22 14.96 -17.02
CA TRP A 12 -0.74 14.27 -16.14
C TRP A 12 -0.19 14.11 -14.72
N LEU A 13 1.10 13.77 -14.57
CA LEU A 13 1.74 13.74 -13.26
C LEU A 13 1.81 15.12 -12.62
N ASP A 14 1.98 16.22 -13.41
CA ASP A 14 1.89 17.59 -12.90
C ASP A 14 0.49 17.94 -12.39
N PHE A 15 -0.55 17.45 -13.08
CA PHE A 15 -1.92 17.58 -12.57
C PHE A 15 -2.08 16.86 -11.24
N ASN A 16 -1.60 15.62 -11.12
CA ASN A 16 -1.69 14.88 -9.86
C ASN A 16 -0.84 15.52 -8.73
N ALA A 17 0.28 16.18 -9.08
CA ALA A 17 1.05 16.97 -8.13
C ALA A 17 0.24 18.15 -7.56
N ARG A 18 -0.67 18.77 -8.34
CA ARG A 18 -1.57 19.82 -7.83
C ARG A 18 -2.59 19.27 -6.84
N VAL A 19 -3.10 18.05 -7.07
CA VAL A 19 -3.96 17.36 -6.10
C VAL A 19 -3.21 17.21 -4.77
N LEU A 20 -1.92 16.87 -4.83
CA LEU A 20 -1.07 16.75 -3.65
C LEU A 20 -0.80 18.09 -2.98
N GLN A 21 -0.73 19.19 -3.73
CA GLN A 21 -0.61 20.54 -3.18
C GLN A 21 -1.81 20.93 -2.30
N GLU A 22 -3.04 20.53 -2.67
CA GLU A 22 -4.21 20.75 -1.83
C GLU A 22 -4.11 20.01 -0.48
N ALA A 23 -3.50 18.82 -0.47
CA ALA A 23 -3.23 18.10 0.77
C ALA A 23 -2.22 18.82 1.68
N SER A 24 -1.33 19.64 1.11
CA SER A 24 -0.33 20.42 1.87
C SER A 24 -0.85 21.79 2.33
N ASN A 25 -1.99 22.24 1.83
CA ASN A 25 -2.53 23.57 2.09
C ASN A 25 -3.21 23.64 3.47
N ASP A 26 -2.66 24.43 4.39
CA ASP A 26 -3.17 24.57 5.76
C ASP A 26 -4.55 25.25 5.83
N ASN A 27 -5.00 25.95 4.79
CA ASN A 27 -6.35 26.50 4.71
C ASN A 27 -7.42 25.45 4.39
N VAL A 28 -7.02 24.25 3.97
CA VAL A 28 -7.93 23.13 3.71
C VAL A 28 -8.21 22.38 5.02
N PRO A 29 -9.48 22.05 5.35
CA PRO A 29 -9.80 21.26 6.54
C PRO A 29 -9.01 19.97 6.60
N LEU A 30 -8.53 19.61 7.81
CA LEU A 30 -7.56 18.53 8.02
C LEU A 30 -7.99 17.16 7.45
N LEU A 31 -9.28 16.81 7.57
CA LEU A 31 -9.82 15.56 6.99
C LEU A 31 -9.91 15.61 5.47
N GLU A 32 -10.15 16.77 4.89
CA GLU A 32 -10.12 16.93 3.43
C GLU A 32 -8.70 16.83 2.89
N ARG A 33 -7.69 17.33 3.63
CA ARG A 33 -6.29 17.12 3.28
C ARG A 33 -5.95 15.63 3.21
N LEU A 34 -6.43 14.83 4.17
CA LEU A 34 -6.26 13.37 4.15
C LEU A 34 -6.97 12.73 2.94
N ARG A 35 -8.15 13.24 2.55
CA ARG A 35 -8.84 12.79 1.33
C ARG A 35 -8.04 13.08 0.07
N PHE A 36 -7.39 14.24 -0.03
CA PHE A 36 -6.53 14.57 -1.18
C PHE A 36 -5.34 13.62 -1.29
N ILE A 37 -4.75 13.14 -0.19
CA ILE A 37 -3.74 12.08 -0.21
C ILE A 37 -4.32 10.78 -0.83
N GLY A 38 -5.54 10.39 -0.46
CA GLY A 38 -6.22 9.23 -1.04
C GLY A 38 -6.51 9.40 -2.54
N ILE A 39 -6.96 10.58 -2.97
CA ILE A 39 -7.19 10.89 -4.38
C ILE A 39 -5.87 10.83 -5.17
N PHE A 40 -4.80 11.44 -4.63
CA PHE A 40 -3.47 11.39 -5.23
C PHE A 40 -3.00 9.94 -5.44
N SER A 41 -3.16 9.08 -4.44
CA SER A 41 -2.77 7.67 -4.48
C SER A 41 -3.57 6.90 -5.55
N ASN A 42 -4.90 7.04 -5.56
CA ASN A 42 -5.76 6.38 -6.55
C ASN A 42 -5.43 6.82 -7.99
N ASN A 43 -5.21 8.10 -8.18
CA ASN A 43 -4.81 8.64 -9.47
C ASN A 43 -3.47 8.04 -9.93
N LEU A 44 -2.53 7.87 -9.01
CA LEU A 44 -1.22 7.30 -9.32
C LEU A 44 -1.33 5.81 -9.68
N ASP A 45 -2.17 5.05 -8.99
CA ASP A 45 -2.46 3.65 -9.31
C ASP A 45 -3.04 3.50 -10.72
N GLU A 46 -4.05 4.32 -11.07
CA GLU A 46 -4.64 4.33 -12.42
C GLU A 46 -3.58 4.70 -13.49
N PHE A 47 -2.72 5.66 -13.18
CA PHE A 47 -1.63 6.04 -14.07
C PHE A 47 -0.70 4.85 -14.38
N PHE A 48 -0.32 4.09 -13.37
CA PHE A 48 0.55 2.93 -13.56
C PHE A 48 -0.15 1.80 -14.32
N GLN A 49 -1.39 1.50 -13.97
CA GLN A 49 -2.14 0.41 -14.61
C GLN A 49 -2.42 0.67 -16.09
N VAL A 50 -2.70 1.91 -16.47
CA VAL A 50 -3.14 2.24 -17.84
C VAL A 50 -2.01 2.85 -18.66
N ARG A 51 -1.39 3.92 -18.16
CA ARG A 51 -0.46 4.74 -18.95
C ARG A 51 0.96 4.20 -18.91
N TYR A 52 1.51 4.02 -17.73
CA TYR A 52 2.87 3.54 -17.56
C TYR A 52 3.05 2.14 -18.16
N ALA A 53 2.13 1.22 -17.91
CA ALA A 53 2.15 -0.13 -18.48
C ALA A 53 2.16 -0.11 -20.02
N THR A 54 1.44 0.83 -20.64
CA THR A 54 1.43 0.99 -22.09
C THR A 54 2.77 1.49 -22.63
N ILE A 55 3.36 2.52 -22.00
CA ILE A 55 4.67 3.06 -22.39
C ILE A 55 5.75 1.99 -22.22
N LYS A 56 5.75 1.27 -21.11
CA LYS A 56 6.68 0.18 -20.81
C LYS A 56 6.61 -0.90 -21.89
N ARG A 57 5.40 -1.36 -22.24
CA ARG A 57 5.19 -2.34 -23.31
C ARG A 57 5.76 -1.88 -24.65
N ILE A 58 5.58 -0.59 -25.00
CA ILE A 58 6.14 -0.02 -26.23
C ILE A 58 7.67 0.00 -26.17
N ALA A 59 8.26 0.39 -25.05
CA ALA A 59 9.70 0.39 -24.86
C ALA A 59 10.29 -1.01 -24.94
N ASP A 60 9.66 -1.99 -24.30
CA ASP A 60 10.10 -3.40 -24.28
C ASP A 60 9.97 -4.05 -25.68
N ALA A 61 8.86 -3.83 -26.39
CA ALA A 61 8.65 -4.34 -27.74
C ALA A 61 9.66 -3.80 -28.76
N ARG A 62 10.18 -2.59 -28.55
CA ARG A 62 11.19 -1.96 -29.39
C ARG A 62 12.63 -2.27 -28.96
N ALA A 63 12.82 -2.90 -27.80
CA ALA A 63 14.15 -3.24 -27.26
C ALA A 63 14.93 -4.24 -28.14
N SER A 64 14.25 -5.05 -28.96
CA SER A 64 14.87 -5.94 -29.95
C SER A 64 15.64 -5.20 -31.06
N ASN A 65 15.40 -3.90 -31.26
CA ASN A 65 16.03 -3.05 -32.24
C ASN A 65 16.88 -1.96 -31.59
N LYS A 66 18.07 -2.29 -31.11
CA LYS A 66 18.94 -1.49 -30.22
C LYS A 66 19.31 -0.08 -30.72
N ASN A 67 19.17 0.20 -32.01
CA ASN A 67 19.62 1.48 -32.63
C ASN A 67 18.47 2.40 -33.07
N ASN A 68 17.24 2.17 -32.62
CA ASN A 68 16.11 3.01 -33.01
C ASN A 68 16.00 4.22 -32.07
N LYS A 69 16.02 5.45 -32.62
CA LYS A 69 15.86 6.73 -31.88
C LYS A 69 14.59 6.73 -31.02
N ASP A 70 13.53 6.07 -31.49
CA ASP A 70 12.26 5.95 -30.75
C ASP A 70 12.37 5.12 -29.46
N ASN A 71 13.31 4.17 -29.40
CA ASN A 71 13.56 3.37 -28.20
C ASN A 71 14.27 4.19 -27.11
N ILE A 72 15.23 5.02 -27.52
CA ILE A 72 15.95 5.93 -26.63
C ILE A 72 14.95 6.91 -26.01
N ALA A 73 14.11 7.53 -26.83
CA ALA A 73 13.09 8.48 -26.35
C ALA A 73 12.07 7.84 -25.40
N ALA A 74 11.66 6.58 -25.64
CA ALA A 74 10.75 5.86 -24.74
C ALA A 74 11.39 5.55 -23.39
N LYS A 75 12.67 5.18 -23.36
CA LYS A 75 13.43 4.93 -22.12
C LYS A 75 13.62 6.20 -21.33
N GLU A 76 14.04 7.29 -21.96
CA GLU A 76 14.17 8.61 -21.31
C GLU A 76 12.84 9.06 -20.71
N LEU A 77 11.72 8.83 -21.39
CA LEU A 77 10.40 9.13 -20.85
C LEU A 77 10.08 8.30 -19.62
N LEU A 78 10.37 6.98 -19.63
CA LEU A 78 10.17 6.10 -18.47
C LEU A 78 11.03 6.55 -17.27
N ASP A 79 12.28 6.92 -17.50
CA ASP A 79 13.19 7.40 -16.47
C ASP A 79 12.70 8.73 -15.86
N ASN A 80 12.23 9.64 -16.70
CA ASN A 80 11.64 10.91 -16.27
C ASN A 80 10.35 10.70 -15.46
N ILE A 81 9.46 9.79 -15.91
CA ILE A 81 8.25 9.42 -15.17
C ILE A 81 8.62 8.83 -13.82
N THR A 82 9.54 7.86 -13.80
CA THR A 82 9.95 7.17 -12.58
C THR A 82 10.54 8.15 -11.56
N SER A 83 11.46 9.01 -12.00
CA SER A 83 12.08 10.04 -11.14
C SER A 83 11.04 10.98 -10.55
N LYS A 84 10.08 11.43 -11.37
CA LYS A 84 9.00 12.32 -10.94
C LYS A 84 8.06 11.65 -9.95
N VAL A 85 7.71 10.39 -10.18
CA VAL A 85 6.85 9.60 -9.27
C VAL A 85 7.54 9.37 -7.93
N ILE A 86 8.83 8.99 -7.90
CA ILE A 86 9.59 8.82 -6.65
C ILE A 86 9.55 10.11 -5.83
N LYS A 87 9.74 11.26 -6.48
CA LYS A 87 9.66 12.55 -5.79
C LYS A 87 8.25 12.80 -5.23
N LEU A 88 7.21 12.61 -6.03
CA LEU A 88 5.83 12.81 -5.59
C LEU A 88 5.41 11.88 -4.46
N GLN A 89 5.88 10.63 -4.46
CA GLN A 89 5.65 9.70 -3.35
C GLN A 89 6.35 10.14 -2.07
N SER A 90 7.60 10.64 -2.18
CA SER A 90 8.33 11.21 -1.03
C SER A 90 7.60 12.43 -0.46
N ASP A 91 7.15 13.35 -1.34
CA ASP A 91 6.40 14.54 -0.93
C ASP A 91 5.08 14.14 -0.26
N SER A 92 4.36 13.15 -0.80
CA SER A 92 3.12 12.61 -0.23
C SER A 92 3.32 12.04 1.17
N SER A 93 4.41 11.28 1.39
CA SER A 93 4.74 10.73 2.71
C SER A 93 4.99 11.85 3.73
N GLN A 94 5.75 12.88 3.37
CA GLN A 94 6.02 14.03 4.25
C GLN A 94 4.75 14.80 4.60
N ILE A 95 3.85 14.99 3.63
CA ILE A 95 2.56 15.64 3.86
C ILE A 95 1.69 14.79 4.78
N LEU A 96 1.63 13.49 4.58
CA LEU A 96 0.89 12.57 5.44
C LEU A 96 1.40 12.63 6.89
N ASP A 97 2.71 12.59 7.12
CA ASP A 97 3.33 12.75 8.44
C ASP A 97 2.93 14.08 9.10
N SER A 98 2.86 15.16 8.33
CA SER A 98 2.41 16.48 8.82
C SER A 98 0.93 16.47 9.21
N ILE A 99 0.08 15.83 8.41
CA ILE A 99 -1.35 15.65 8.69
C ILE A 99 -1.56 14.83 9.96
N GLU A 100 -0.84 13.72 10.12
CA GLU A 100 -0.92 12.87 11.32
C GLU A 100 -0.52 13.63 12.59
N LYS A 101 0.57 14.43 12.52
CA LYS A 101 0.96 15.31 13.65
C LYS A 101 -0.13 16.33 14.01
N SER A 102 -0.84 16.84 13.01
CA SER A 102 -1.93 17.79 13.20
C SER A 102 -3.17 17.09 13.76
N LEU A 103 -3.52 15.90 13.28
CA LEU A 103 -4.60 15.06 13.83
C LEU A 103 -4.35 14.70 15.29
N LYS A 104 -3.11 14.44 15.67
CA LYS A 104 -2.74 14.18 17.07
C LYS A 104 -3.01 15.37 17.99
N LYS A 105 -2.85 16.61 17.49
CA LYS A 105 -3.23 17.83 18.25
C LYS A 105 -4.74 17.94 18.45
N GLU A 106 -5.52 17.43 17.50
CA GLU A 106 -6.99 17.33 17.57
C GLU A 106 -7.48 16.09 18.33
N ASN A 107 -6.59 15.42 19.08
CA ASN A 107 -6.88 14.21 19.84
C ASN A 107 -7.27 12.98 18.96
N ILE A 108 -6.89 12.95 17.70
CA ILE A 108 -7.00 11.80 16.82
C ILE A 108 -5.61 11.19 16.66
N VAL A 109 -5.43 9.95 17.12
CA VAL A 109 -4.12 9.30 17.22
C VAL A 109 -4.12 8.03 16.39
N PHE A 110 -3.25 7.97 15.37
CA PHE A 110 -2.94 6.73 14.68
C PHE A 110 -1.93 5.95 15.51
N ILE A 111 -2.15 4.65 15.65
CA ILE A 111 -1.25 3.72 16.32
C ILE A 111 -0.94 2.54 15.40
N ASP A 112 0.26 2.01 15.56
CA ASP A 112 0.77 0.82 14.86
C ASP A 112 0.87 -0.40 15.81
N GLU A 113 1.31 -1.54 15.29
CA GLU A 113 1.48 -2.78 16.05
C GLU A 113 2.54 -2.71 17.14
N LEU A 114 3.48 -1.77 17.06
CA LEU A 114 4.56 -1.61 18.04
C LEU A 114 4.16 -0.73 19.22
N ASN A 115 3.18 0.16 19.02
CA ASN A 115 2.81 1.20 19.97
C ASN A 115 1.38 1.05 20.53
N VAL A 116 0.90 -0.20 20.69
CA VAL A 116 -0.44 -0.49 21.21
C VAL A 116 -0.54 -0.23 22.70
N PRO A 117 -1.38 0.73 23.17
CA PRO A 117 -1.63 0.93 24.59
C PRO A 117 -2.31 -0.28 25.23
N ASP A 118 -1.98 -0.59 26.49
CA ASP A 118 -2.55 -1.73 27.22
C ASP A 118 -4.09 -1.72 27.26
N SER A 119 -4.67 -0.54 27.29
CA SER A 119 -6.14 -0.36 27.29
C SER A 119 -6.83 -0.87 26.03
N HIS A 120 -6.12 -0.97 24.92
CA HIS A 120 -6.69 -1.38 23.63
C HIS A 120 -6.39 -2.86 23.29
N LYS A 121 -5.46 -3.50 24.00
CA LYS A 121 -5.04 -4.88 23.72
C LYS A 121 -6.21 -5.86 23.67
N LYS A 122 -7.12 -5.79 24.66
CA LYS A 122 -8.29 -6.67 24.70
C LYS A 122 -9.22 -6.41 23.52
N PHE A 123 -9.53 -5.15 23.23
CA PHE A 123 -10.37 -4.79 22.09
C PHE A 123 -9.80 -5.30 20.77
N LEU A 124 -8.51 -5.07 20.54
CA LEU A 124 -7.82 -5.49 19.30
C LEU A 124 -7.83 -7.01 19.14
N ARG A 125 -7.58 -7.76 20.22
CA ARG A 125 -7.66 -9.22 20.21
C ARG A 125 -9.07 -9.72 19.89
N ASP A 126 -10.10 -9.16 20.55
CA ASP A 126 -11.48 -9.55 20.33
C ASP A 126 -11.94 -9.19 18.91
N TYR A 127 -11.55 -8.01 18.42
CA TYR A 127 -11.85 -7.56 17.06
C TYR A 127 -11.17 -8.46 16.02
N PHE A 128 -9.90 -8.79 16.24
CA PHE A 128 -9.17 -9.70 15.37
C PHE A 128 -9.86 -11.06 15.27
N ILE A 129 -10.16 -11.71 16.41
CA ILE A 129 -10.75 -13.06 16.45
C ILE A 129 -12.15 -13.06 15.79
N ARG A 130 -12.97 -12.03 16.05
CA ARG A 130 -14.38 -12.02 15.60
C ARG A 130 -14.57 -11.50 14.18
N LYS A 131 -13.73 -10.58 13.73
CA LYS A 131 -13.94 -9.87 12.46
C LYS A 131 -12.87 -10.16 11.43
N ILE A 132 -11.60 -10.16 11.82
CA ILE A 132 -10.48 -10.27 10.86
C ILE A 132 -10.16 -11.73 10.58
N SER A 133 -9.90 -12.53 11.62
CA SER A 133 -9.45 -13.93 11.49
C SER A 133 -10.35 -14.79 10.58
N PRO A 134 -11.70 -14.70 10.65
CA PRO A 134 -12.58 -15.47 9.76
C PRO A 134 -12.50 -15.08 8.28
N ALA A 135 -12.02 -13.87 7.97
CA ALA A 135 -11.91 -13.34 6.62
C ALA A 135 -10.49 -13.48 6.03
N LEU A 136 -9.52 -13.98 6.83
CA LEU A 136 -8.15 -14.13 6.36
C LEU A 136 -8.00 -15.33 5.44
N VAL A 137 -7.37 -15.10 4.29
CA VAL A 137 -6.93 -16.15 3.38
C VAL A 137 -5.41 -16.24 3.47
N THR A 138 -4.91 -17.44 3.80
CA THR A 138 -3.48 -17.71 3.91
C THR A 138 -3.05 -18.67 2.80
N ILE A 139 -2.02 -18.29 2.05
CA ILE A 139 -1.44 -19.07 0.96
C ILE A 139 -0.01 -19.45 1.36
N ILE A 140 0.28 -20.74 1.46
CA ILE A 140 1.64 -21.22 1.71
C ILE A 140 2.40 -21.23 0.40
N LEU A 141 3.55 -20.55 0.37
CA LEU A 141 4.43 -20.54 -0.79
C LEU A 141 5.28 -21.81 -0.77
N SER A 142 5.04 -22.68 -1.75
CA SER A 142 5.93 -23.83 -2.01
C SER A 142 6.82 -23.51 -3.20
N ASN A 143 8.08 -23.97 -3.16
CA ASN A 143 9.10 -23.68 -4.18
C ASN A 143 8.74 -24.11 -5.61
N ASN A 144 7.67 -24.88 -5.81
CA ASN A 144 7.32 -25.48 -7.10
C ASN A 144 5.96 -25.04 -7.67
N LYS A 145 5.27 -24.05 -7.08
CA LYS A 145 3.97 -23.58 -7.61
C LYS A 145 4.05 -22.12 -8.02
N TYR A 146 3.74 -21.85 -9.27
CA TYR A 146 3.43 -20.51 -9.74
C TYR A 146 2.12 -20.07 -9.08
N HIS A 147 2.18 -19.00 -8.32
CA HIS A 147 0.97 -18.36 -7.77
C HIS A 147 0.65 -17.14 -8.61
N ASP A 148 -0.50 -17.18 -9.29
CA ASP A 148 -1.04 -16.03 -9.99
C ASP A 148 -1.65 -15.07 -8.97
N PHE A 149 -0.96 -13.96 -8.73
CA PHE A 149 -1.40 -12.94 -7.76
C PHE A 149 -2.29 -11.93 -8.48
N ASN A 150 -3.48 -11.76 -7.97
CA ASN A 150 -4.40 -10.74 -8.46
C ASN A 150 -3.83 -9.34 -8.15
N ASP A 151 -3.56 -8.54 -9.18
CA ASP A 151 -2.87 -7.24 -9.12
C ASP A 151 -3.49 -6.22 -8.15
N ASN A 152 -4.74 -6.44 -7.78
CA ASN A 152 -5.48 -5.51 -6.92
C ASN A 152 -5.55 -5.95 -5.46
N LYS A 153 -4.76 -6.93 -5.00
CA LYS A 153 -4.77 -7.42 -3.62
C LYS A 153 -3.51 -7.02 -2.88
N ALA A 154 -3.64 -6.73 -1.59
CA ALA A 154 -2.52 -6.50 -0.70
C ALA A 154 -2.30 -7.74 0.16
N PHE A 155 -1.02 -8.12 0.34
CA PHE A 155 -0.62 -9.31 1.09
C PHE A 155 0.44 -8.94 2.12
N LEU A 156 0.39 -9.62 3.27
CA LEU A 156 1.49 -9.67 4.22
C LEU A 156 2.27 -10.97 4.00
N ILE A 157 3.60 -10.87 3.93
CA ILE A 157 4.48 -12.03 3.88
C ILE A 157 4.87 -12.40 5.30
N ILE A 158 4.66 -13.67 5.66
CA ILE A 158 5.04 -14.23 6.95
C ILE A 158 6.10 -15.29 6.71
N ASN A 159 7.22 -15.18 7.44
CA ASN A 159 8.23 -16.23 7.50
C ASN A 159 7.94 -17.11 8.73
N LEU A 160 7.57 -18.37 8.49
CA LEU A 160 7.30 -19.37 9.52
C LEU A 160 8.58 -20.18 9.75
N ARG A 161 9.29 -19.91 10.85
CA ARG A 161 10.47 -20.66 11.25
C ARG A 161 10.05 -21.87 12.09
N LEU A 162 10.14 -23.05 11.51
CA LEU A 162 9.93 -24.33 12.20
C LEU A 162 11.27 -24.89 12.65
N LYS A 163 11.37 -25.39 13.88
CA LYS A 163 12.62 -25.90 14.49
C LYS A 163 13.32 -27.03 13.71
N SER A 164 12.66 -27.64 12.75
CA SER A 164 13.14 -28.85 12.07
C SER A 164 13.03 -28.81 10.53
N PHE A 165 12.65 -27.67 9.93
CA PHE A 165 12.42 -27.52 8.48
C PHE A 165 12.99 -26.22 7.95
N ASP A 166 13.18 -26.17 6.65
CA ASP A 166 13.50 -24.93 5.94
C ASP A 166 12.44 -23.85 6.19
N ASP A 167 12.85 -22.58 6.08
CA ASP A 167 11.96 -21.44 6.23
C ASP A 167 10.75 -21.56 5.29
N ILE A 168 9.55 -21.57 5.84
CA ILE A 168 8.30 -21.61 5.09
C ILE A 168 7.75 -20.18 5.00
N TYR A 169 7.47 -19.73 3.81
CA TYR A 169 6.83 -18.43 3.58
C TYR A 169 5.33 -18.61 3.35
N ALA A 170 4.54 -17.77 3.97
CA ALA A 170 3.11 -17.69 3.76
C ALA A 170 2.70 -16.27 3.40
N LEU A 171 1.71 -16.15 2.52
CA LEU A 171 1.05 -14.89 2.19
C LEU A 171 -0.30 -14.85 2.88
N VAL A 172 -0.56 -13.76 3.57
CA VAL A 172 -1.85 -13.47 4.18
C VAL A 172 -2.49 -12.33 3.41
N GLU A 173 -3.60 -12.64 2.74
CA GLU A 173 -4.37 -11.62 2.02
C GLU A 173 -5.07 -10.68 3.01
N ILE A 174 -4.93 -9.37 2.80
CA ILE A 174 -5.63 -8.37 3.60
C ILE A 174 -7.08 -8.29 3.09
N PRO A 175 -8.09 -8.58 3.94
CA PRO A 175 -9.49 -8.62 3.52
C PRO A 175 -9.98 -7.26 3.03
N ARG A 176 -10.71 -7.24 1.91
CA ARG A 176 -11.28 -6.02 1.33
C ARG A 176 -12.62 -5.64 1.92
N ASP A 177 -13.35 -6.63 2.41
CA ASP A 177 -14.72 -6.45 2.96
C ASP A 177 -14.70 -5.86 4.38
N ILE A 178 -13.51 -5.70 4.95
CA ILE A 178 -13.31 -5.06 6.26
C ILE A 178 -12.69 -3.69 6.05
N SER A 179 -13.17 -2.69 6.80
CA SER A 179 -12.62 -1.34 6.74
C SER A 179 -11.12 -1.32 7.00
N ARG A 180 -10.37 -0.60 6.15
CA ARG A 180 -8.93 -0.39 6.33
C ARG A 180 -8.58 0.34 7.61
N PHE A 181 -9.46 1.21 8.08
CA PHE A 181 -9.32 1.96 9.31
C PHE A 181 -10.25 1.38 10.37
N VAL A 182 -9.67 1.00 11.49
CA VAL A 182 -10.40 0.51 12.66
C VAL A 182 -10.35 1.57 13.75
N VAL A 183 -11.54 2.07 14.11
CA VAL A 183 -11.71 3.05 15.17
C VAL A 183 -11.77 2.32 16.49
N LEU A 184 -10.84 2.61 17.40
CA LEU A 184 -10.76 1.99 18.72
C LEU A 184 -11.61 2.76 19.74
N PRO A 185 -11.94 2.17 20.89
CA PRO A 185 -12.62 2.88 21.97
C PRO A 185 -11.87 4.15 22.39
N LYS A 186 -12.60 5.21 22.65
CA LYS A 186 -12.01 6.47 23.17
C LYS A 186 -11.36 6.23 24.53
N LYS A 187 -10.20 6.85 24.75
CA LYS A 187 -9.53 6.87 26.04
C LYS A 187 -8.86 8.24 26.26
N ASP A 188 -8.95 8.77 27.47
CA ASP A 188 -8.34 10.04 27.86
C ASP A 188 -8.66 11.20 26.87
N ASN A 189 -9.93 11.27 26.47
CA ASN A 189 -10.45 12.20 25.46
C ASN A 189 -9.79 12.09 24.06
N LYS A 190 -9.05 11.00 23.78
CA LYS A 190 -8.41 10.74 22.49
C LYS A 190 -9.15 9.65 21.73
N GLN A 191 -9.28 9.85 20.41
CA GLN A 191 -9.76 8.85 19.49
C GLN A 191 -8.56 8.14 18.87
N TYR A 192 -8.50 6.83 19.02
CA TYR A 192 -7.44 6.00 18.44
C TYR A 192 -7.92 5.33 17.17
N ILE A 193 -7.04 5.27 16.18
CA ILE A 193 -7.28 4.63 14.88
C ILE A 193 -6.09 3.72 14.58
N MET A 194 -6.35 2.54 14.05
CA MET A 194 -5.32 1.59 13.64
C MET A 194 -5.66 1.00 12.28
N PHE A 195 -4.66 0.77 11.43
CA PHE A 195 -4.86 0.09 10.15
C PHE A 195 -5.10 -1.40 10.37
N ILE A 196 -5.89 -1.99 9.49
CA ILE A 196 -6.21 -3.43 9.57
C ILE A 196 -4.96 -4.30 9.46
N ASP A 197 -4.01 -3.93 8.62
CA ASP A 197 -2.74 -4.64 8.45
C ASP A 197 -1.87 -4.59 9.70
N ASP A 198 -1.88 -3.47 10.46
CA ASP A 198 -1.21 -3.38 11.76
C ASP A 198 -1.89 -4.25 12.80
N ILE A 199 -3.24 -4.33 12.78
CA ILE A 199 -3.97 -5.25 13.67
C ILE A 199 -3.62 -6.72 13.35
N ILE A 200 -3.46 -7.03 12.06
CA ILE A 200 -3.02 -8.35 11.62
C ILE A 200 -1.60 -8.62 12.14
N ARG A 201 -0.64 -7.70 11.97
CA ARG A 201 0.73 -7.83 12.48
C ARG A 201 0.78 -7.93 14.00
N TYR A 202 -0.10 -7.23 14.71
CA TYR A 202 -0.17 -7.26 16.16
C TYR A 202 -0.61 -8.62 16.72
N ASN A 203 -1.30 -9.46 15.94
CA ASN A 203 -1.82 -10.76 16.35
C ASN A 203 -1.14 -11.97 15.65
N PRO A 204 0.20 -12.08 15.62
CA PRO A 204 0.92 -13.10 14.83
C PRO A 204 0.66 -14.52 15.29
N VAL A 205 0.36 -14.74 16.58
CA VAL A 205 0.16 -16.08 17.18
C VAL A 205 -1.07 -16.79 16.64
N SER A 206 -2.06 -16.05 16.15
CA SER A 206 -3.28 -16.64 15.59
C SER A 206 -3.07 -17.33 14.23
N TYR A 207 -1.95 -17.08 13.55
CA TYR A 207 -1.61 -17.76 12.28
C TYR A 207 -1.02 -19.16 12.51
N THR A 208 -0.39 -19.42 13.65
CA THR A 208 0.17 -20.73 13.98
C THR A 208 -0.91 -21.76 14.29
N HIS A 209 -2.16 -21.31 14.54
CA HIS A 209 -3.34 -22.17 14.75
C HIS A 209 -4.21 -22.33 13.48
N LEU A 210 -3.88 -21.63 12.39
CA LEU A 210 -4.43 -21.98 11.09
C LEU A 210 -3.81 -23.33 10.74
N THR A 211 -4.59 -24.40 10.97
CA THR A 211 -4.21 -25.78 10.64
C THR A 211 -3.67 -25.78 9.22
N LEU A 212 -2.35 -26.02 9.09
CA LEU A 212 -1.78 -26.44 7.84
C LEU A 212 -2.66 -27.59 7.34
N PRO A 213 -3.20 -27.55 6.11
CA PRO A 213 -3.94 -28.68 5.60
C PRO A 213 -3.02 -29.89 5.66
N THR A 214 -3.32 -30.84 6.55
CA THR A 214 -2.57 -32.07 6.78
C THR A 214 -2.84 -33.11 5.69
N THR A 215 -3.46 -32.74 4.59
CA THR A 215 -3.64 -33.61 3.45
C THR A 215 -2.38 -33.59 2.59
N PRO A 216 -1.59 -34.67 2.57
CA PRO A 216 -0.58 -34.85 1.53
C PRO A 216 -1.32 -34.91 0.19
N TYR A 217 -1.03 -34.00 -0.69
CA TYR A 217 -1.47 -34.11 -2.08
C TYR A 217 -0.73 -35.28 -2.71
N VAL A 218 -1.46 -36.34 -3.03
CA VAL A 218 -1.04 -37.43 -3.90
C VAL A 218 -0.93 -36.91 -5.32
#